data_247d47cfb4ac06f3946f4cc40a3f7832
#
_entry.id   247d47cfb4ac06f3946f4cc40a3f7832
#
_cell.length_a   1.000
_cell.length_b   1.000
_cell.length_c   1.000
_cell.angle_alpha   90.00
_cell.angle_beta   90.00
_cell.angle_gamma   90.00
#
_symmetry.space_group_name_H-M   'P 1'
#
loop_
_entity.id
_entity.type
_entity.pdbx_description
1 polymer ?
#
loop_
_entity_poly.entity_id
_entity_poly.type
_entity_poly.pdbx_seq_one_letter_code
_entity_poly.pdbx_strand_id
1 'polypeptide(L)'
;MVFALNLQIWPISVLLIKMWRPSCLVLTIGLVLAGKLLTGAESAEVNLDYVAQRALERARQPFHSPRADLPKVLRQENLDYDKYREIEFRHERALWAADGLPFHVEFFHPGYIYREPVHVYEFTATHVQPIRFVQDFFNYRALHIQNEIPSDTGYAGFRLLNQLNESNKWDEIGAFLGASYFRLLGKGQHYGQSARGLALDCGEPDRPEEFPIFTDWWLGKPQKDDGQLTLYAILDSVSCAGAYQFLIRPGCATVVDVEAVLFFRETNKVHAVDTNRLPIKTIGLAPLTSMFWFGKNSERKFDDYRPEVHDTDGLLVHMDNGEVFWHPLDNPSVMRHQVFSAPNVRGFGLLQRERSFAAYQDMFNLYHLEPSVWVEPHGNWGDGDLHLVELTANYEGFDNIVVFWDPKNKPAPLQPCRFGYTLRWMSDTDKLSDEKVVSTRMGLDSGNANVRQFVIDFNGPKLDAIPESDLPQAVANCSANAAIVYNQVLRCYGLGTWRVILKMQPKPGNTDPVDLRCTLQKGTNILSETWTYQWSPP
;
A
#
# COMPACT_ATOMS: atom_id res chain seq x y z
N MET A 1 0.43 21.68 8.29
CA MET A 1 1.70 21.29 7.70
C MET A 1 1.39 20.08 6.82
N VAL A 2 1.28 20.26 5.51
CA VAL A 2 0.82 19.21 4.58
C VAL A 2 2.03 18.39 4.18
N PHE A 3 2.05 17.12 4.55
CA PHE A 3 3.13 16.20 4.20
C PHE A 3 3.01 15.75 2.75
N ALA A 4 4.14 15.68 2.09
CA ALA A 4 4.28 15.33 0.71
C ALA A 4 3.98 13.84 0.46
N LEU A 5 2.99 13.56 -0.38
CA LEU A 5 2.84 12.25 -1.03
C LEU A 5 3.97 12.09 -2.07
N ASN A 6 5.05 11.43 -1.71
CA ASN A 6 6.09 11.04 -2.67
C ASN A 6 5.67 9.74 -3.37
N LEU A 7 4.81 9.85 -4.35
CA LEU A 7 4.55 8.77 -5.31
C LEU A 7 5.34 9.07 -6.59
N GLN A 8 6.56 8.57 -6.69
CA GLN A 8 7.28 8.57 -7.97
C GLN A 8 6.97 7.29 -8.74
N ILE A 9 6.25 7.47 -9.84
CA ILE A 9 6.06 6.44 -10.86
C ILE A 9 7.22 6.57 -11.85
N TRP A 10 7.83 5.46 -12.21
CA TRP A 10 8.91 5.35 -13.19
C TRP A 10 8.57 6.05 -14.52
N PRO A 11 9.50 6.78 -15.15
CA PRO A 11 9.31 7.27 -16.51
C PRO A 11 9.46 6.12 -17.50
N ILE A 12 8.39 5.73 -18.14
CA ILE A 12 8.43 4.86 -19.33
C ILE A 12 9.05 5.68 -20.47
N SER A 13 10.23 5.27 -20.92
CA SER A 13 10.87 5.80 -22.12
C SER A 13 10.06 5.42 -23.35
N VAL A 14 9.29 6.34 -23.88
CA VAL A 14 8.58 6.16 -25.15
C VAL A 14 9.55 6.39 -26.30
N LEU A 15 9.90 5.31 -26.99
CA LEU A 15 10.59 5.35 -28.28
C LEU A 15 9.62 5.84 -29.35
N LEU A 16 9.85 7.04 -29.90
CA LEU A 16 9.11 7.59 -31.03
C LEU A 16 9.49 6.88 -32.33
N ILE A 17 8.63 6.04 -32.87
CA ILE A 17 8.68 5.61 -34.25
C ILE A 17 7.68 6.45 -35.06
N LYS A 18 8.23 7.30 -35.94
CA LYS A 18 7.47 7.98 -36.99
C LYS A 18 7.07 6.96 -38.07
N MET A 19 5.77 6.83 -38.34
CA MET A 19 5.35 6.28 -39.61
C MET A 19 4.16 7.05 -40.21
N TRP A 20 4.24 7.20 -41.49
CA TRP A 20 3.55 7.95 -42.52
C TRP A 20 2.05 7.62 -42.63
N ARG A 21 1.26 8.67 -42.97
CA ARG A 21 -0.14 8.54 -43.42
C ARG A 21 -0.23 8.08 -44.86
N PRO A 22 -1.30 7.36 -45.26
CA PRO A 22 -2.12 7.84 -46.37
C PRO A 22 -3.61 7.97 -46.04
N SER A 23 -4.23 8.97 -46.68
CA SER A 23 -5.62 9.34 -46.62
C SER A 23 -6.51 8.31 -47.33
N CYS A 24 -7.61 7.90 -46.69
CA CYS A 24 -8.77 7.34 -47.39
C CYS A 24 -10.04 7.98 -46.81
N LEU A 25 -10.75 8.59 -47.72
CA LEU A 25 -12.06 9.22 -47.57
C LEU A 25 -13.12 8.11 -47.50
N VAL A 26 -13.87 7.98 -46.40
CA VAL A 26 -15.09 7.16 -46.35
C VAL A 26 -16.25 7.96 -45.85
N LEU A 27 -17.30 8.02 -46.65
CA LEU A 27 -18.59 8.68 -46.40
C LEU A 27 -19.24 8.10 -45.11
N THR A 28 -19.54 8.96 -44.17
CA THR A 28 -20.34 8.66 -42.99
C THR A 28 -21.82 8.92 -43.27
N ILE A 29 -22.63 7.87 -43.25
CA ILE A 29 -24.09 7.96 -43.14
C ILE A 29 -24.39 8.15 -41.65
N GLY A 30 -24.90 9.30 -41.29
CA GLY A 30 -25.28 9.63 -39.92
C GLY A 30 -26.54 8.87 -39.48
N LEU A 31 -26.44 8.06 -38.47
CA LEU A 31 -27.57 7.65 -37.64
C LEU A 31 -27.56 8.52 -36.38
N VAL A 32 -28.43 9.47 -36.34
CA VAL A 32 -28.72 10.28 -35.14
C VAL A 32 -29.54 9.41 -34.19
N LEU A 33 -28.87 8.75 -33.28
CA LEU A 33 -29.48 8.18 -32.07
C LEU A 33 -29.59 9.31 -31.05
N ALA A 34 -30.80 9.86 -30.92
CA ALA A 34 -31.15 10.80 -29.86
C ALA A 34 -30.90 10.13 -28.50
N GLY A 35 -29.78 10.47 -27.87
CA GLY A 35 -29.52 10.15 -26.49
C GLY A 35 -30.56 10.84 -25.60
N LYS A 36 -31.49 10.09 -25.03
CA LYS A 36 -32.30 10.57 -23.92
C LYS A 36 -31.36 11.00 -22.80
N LEU A 37 -31.25 12.29 -22.56
CA LEU A 37 -30.77 12.84 -21.30
C LEU A 37 -31.70 12.33 -20.20
N LEU A 38 -31.26 11.31 -19.49
CA LEU A 38 -31.88 10.83 -18.25
C LEU A 38 -31.59 11.89 -17.15
N THR A 39 -32.43 12.91 -17.10
CA THR A 39 -32.63 13.76 -15.92
C THR A 39 -33.70 13.08 -15.06
N GLY A 40 -33.37 11.96 -14.46
CA GLY A 40 -34.17 11.28 -13.48
C GLY A 40 -33.26 10.93 -12.31
N ALA A 41 -33.56 11.42 -11.12
CA ALA A 41 -32.96 10.90 -9.89
C ALA A 41 -33.25 9.39 -9.84
N GLU A 42 -32.25 8.55 -10.13
CA GLU A 42 -32.35 7.12 -9.93
C GLU A 42 -32.47 6.89 -8.41
N SER A 43 -33.62 6.40 -7.97
CA SER A 43 -33.83 5.94 -6.60
C SER A 43 -33.19 4.55 -6.38
N ALA A 44 -31.96 4.37 -6.82
CA ALA A 44 -31.23 3.14 -6.58
C ALA A 44 -30.49 3.28 -5.24
N GLU A 45 -30.73 2.36 -4.31
CA GLU A 45 -29.95 2.24 -3.09
C GLU A 45 -28.49 1.92 -3.47
N VAL A 46 -27.57 2.85 -3.16
CA VAL A 46 -26.15 2.63 -3.41
C VAL A 46 -25.62 1.62 -2.39
N ASN A 47 -25.22 0.46 -2.87
CA ASN A 47 -24.60 -0.61 -2.10
C ASN A 47 -23.53 -1.32 -2.96
N LEU A 48 -22.82 -2.29 -2.39
CA LEU A 48 -21.75 -2.99 -3.09
C LEU A 48 -22.26 -3.70 -4.36
N ASP A 49 -23.45 -4.29 -4.34
CA ASP A 49 -23.99 -5.00 -5.52
C ASP A 49 -24.36 -4.03 -6.64
N TYR A 50 -24.89 -2.84 -6.32
CA TYR A 50 -25.10 -1.76 -7.30
C TYR A 50 -23.80 -1.35 -8.00
N VAL A 51 -22.72 -1.18 -7.23
CA VAL A 51 -21.40 -0.80 -7.78
C VAL A 51 -20.76 -1.98 -8.53
N ALA A 52 -20.94 -3.22 -8.04
CA ALA A 52 -20.45 -4.43 -8.70
C ALA A 52 -21.08 -4.65 -10.07
N GLN A 53 -22.37 -4.36 -10.22
CA GLN A 53 -23.02 -4.43 -11.52
C GLN A 53 -22.40 -3.45 -12.53
N ARG A 54 -22.11 -2.22 -12.11
CA ARG A 54 -21.42 -1.21 -12.94
C ARG A 54 -19.98 -1.63 -13.27
N ALA A 55 -19.25 -2.22 -12.32
CA ALA A 55 -17.92 -2.75 -12.56
C ALA A 55 -17.96 -3.91 -13.59
N LEU A 56 -18.95 -4.81 -13.51
CA LEU A 56 -19.15 -5.87 -14.50
C LEU A 56 -19.44 -5.30 -15.91
N GLU A 57 -20.27 -4.25 -16.00
CA GLU A 57 -20.52 -3.57 -17.27
C GLU A 57 -19.24 -2.99 -17.87
N ARG A 58 -18.38 -2.39 -17.03
CA ARG A 58 -17.05 -1.93 -17.45
C ARG A 58 -16.14 -3.07 -17.90
N ALA A 59 -16.11 -4.18 -17.16
CA ALA A 59 -15.31 -5.35 -17.53
C ALA A 59 -15.71 -5.97 -18.88
N ARG A 60 -16.94 -5.82 -19.30
CA ARG A 60 -17.43 -6.26 -20.62
C ARG A 60 -16.95 -5.39 -21.80
N GLN A 61 -16.38 -4.22 -21.51
CA GLN A 61 -15.85 -3.29 -22.51
C GLN A 61 -14.32 -3.21 -22.42
N PRO A 62 -13.62 -2.83 -23.50
CA PRO A 62 -12.22 -2.45 -23.39
C PRO A 62 -12.02 -1.32 -22.37
N PHE A 63 -10.88 -1.30 -21.70
CA PHE A 63 -10.53 -0.23 -20.79
C PHE A 63 -10.35 1.10 -21.54
N HIS A 64 -10.90 2.17 -20.97
CA HIS A 64 -10.69 3.53 -21.41
C HIS A 64 -10.02 4.32 -20.29
N SER A 65 -8.77 4.71 -20.52
CA SER A 65 -8.03 5.50 -19.55
C SER A 65 -8.73 6.83 -19.27
N PRO A 66 -9.01 7.19 -18.03
CA PRO A 66 -9.55 8.50 -17.68
C PRO A 66 -8.51 9.62 -17.75
N ARG A 67 -7.25 9.29 -18.12
CA ARG A 67 -6.15 10.23 -18.14
C ARG A 67 -6.47 11.45 -18.99
N ALA A 68 -6.56 12.61 -18.33
CA ALA A 68 -6.90 13.86 -18.97
C ALA A 68 -5.70 14.49 -19.71
N ASP A 69 -5.97 15.15 -20.82
CA ASP A 69 -5.01 16.06 -21.44
C ASP A 69 -5.09 17.43 -20.74
N LEU A 70 -4.37 17.51 -19.62
CA LEU A 70 -4.40 18.71 -18.78
C LEU A 70 -3.88 19.94 -19.52
N PRO A 71 -4.41 21.15 -19.22
CA PRO A 71 -3.85 22.42 -19.66
C PRO A 71 -2.36 22.51 -19.38
N LYS A 72 -1.63 23.22 -20.22
CA LYS A 72 -0.16 23.32 -20.09
C LYS A 72 0.29 23.73 -18.69
N VAL A 73 -0.42 24.66 -18.05
CA VAL A 73 -0.10 25.18 -16.70
C VAL A 73 -0.19 24.13 -15.61
N LEU A 74 -0.95 23.04 -15.82
CA LEU A 74 -1.13 21.95 -14.87
C LEU A 74 -0.21 20.75 -15.15
N ARG A 75 0.54 20.75 -16.25
CA ARG A 75 1.42 19.63 -16.60
C ARG A 75 2.73 19.71 -15.82
N GLN A 76 3.33 18.56 -15.56
CA GLN A 76 4.56 18.39 -14.76
C GLN A 76 5.72 19.29 -15.24
N GLU A 77 5.84 19.54 -16.54
CA GLU A 77 6.88 20.42 -17.09
C GLU A 77 6.73 21.90 -16.71
N ASN A 78 5.54 22.33 -16.27
CA ASN A 78 5.26 23.72 -15.85
C ASN A 78 4.87 23.81 -14.37
N LEU A 79 4.35 22.72 -13.80
CA LEU A 79 3.88 22.60 -12.43
C LEU A 79 4.67 21.46 -11.77
N ASP A 80 5.85 21.78 -11.21
CA ASP A 80 6.62 20.86 -10.38
C ASP A 80 5.91 20.61 -9.04
N TYR A 81 6.49 19.74 -8.22
CA TYR A 81 5.88 19.35 -6.95
C TYR A 81 5.71 20.55 -5.99
N ASP A 82 6.69 21.44 -5.90
CA ASP A 82 6.63 22.59 -4.98
C ASP A 82 5.52 23.57 -5.37
N LYS A 83 5.36 23.83 -6.66
CA LYS A 83 4.25 24.62 -7.18
C LYS A 83 2.90 23.93 -7.04
N TYR A 84 2.84 22.60 -7.27
CA TYR A 84 1.61 21.84 -7.09
C TYR A 84 1.07 21.94 -5.66
N ARG A 85 1.94 21.95 -4.67
CA ARG A 85 1.58 22.12 -3.25
C ARG A 85 0.97 23.50 -2.93
N GLU A 86 1.19 24.51 -3.76
CA GLU A 86 0.57 25.83 -3.59
C GLU A 86 -0.92 25.83 -3.97
N ILE A 87 -1.40 24.81 -4.68
CA ILE A 87 -2.82 24.64 -4.98
C ILE A 87 -3.47 23.98 -3.76
N GLU A 88 -4.09 24.80 -2.92
CA GLU A 88 -4.71 24.34 -1.67
C GLU A 88 -6.25 24.40 -1.76
N PHE A 89 -6.89 23.34 -1.26
CA PHE A 89 -8.35 23.36 -1.08
C PHE A 89 -8.71 24.30 0.08
N ARG A 90 -9.79 25.07 -0.06
CA ARG A 90 -10.29 25.99 0.98
C ARG A 90 -11.10 25.20 2.01
N HIS A 91 -10.61 25.11 3.25
CA HIS A 91 -11.23 24.34 4.34
C HIS A 91 -12.70 24.69 4.58
N GLU A 92 -13.06 25.96 4.44
CA GLU A 92 -14.44 26.42 4.58
C GLU A 92 -15.38 25.93 3.47
N ARG A 93 -14.84 25.34 2.40
CA ARG A 93 -15.57 24.74 1.28
C ARG A 93 -15.60 23.22 1.35
N ALA A 94 -15.07 22.62 2.41
CA ALA A 94 -15.09 21.17 2.57
C ALA A 94 -16.53 20.64 2.56
N LEU A 95 -16.73 19.53 1.88
CA LEU A 95 -18.05 18.87 1.83
C LEU A 95 -18.48 18.53 3.26
N TRP A 96 -19.73 18.80 3.59
CA TRP A 96 -20.39 18.61 4.89
C TRP A 96 -19.96 19.57 6.01
N ALA A 97 -19.01 20.45 5.78
CA ALA A 97 -18.57 21.43 6.79
C ALA A 97 -19.71 22.38 7.22
N ALA A 98 -20.48 22.88 6.24
CA ALA A 98 -21.62 23.75 6.52
C ALA A 98 -22.78 23.04 7.26
N ASP A 99 -22.88 21.71 7.15
CA ASP A 99 -23.90 20.90 7.80
C ASP A 99 -23.50 20.52 9.24
N GLY A 100 -22.26 20.78 9.65
CA GLY A 100 -21.70 20.44 10.97
C GLY A 100 -21.67 18.94 11.23
N LEU A 101 -21.31 18.15 10.20
CA LEU A 101 -21.25 16.68 10.29
C LEU A 101 -19.87 16.21 10.78
N PRO A 102 -19.76 14.97 11.31
CA PRO A 102 -18.55 14.48 11.97
C PRO A 102 -17.37 14.21 11.01
N PHE A 103 -17.64 14.15 9.71
CA PHE A 103 -16.62 13.99 8.67
C PHE A 103 -16.69 15.16 7.70
N HIS A 104 -15.53 15.63 7.23
CA HIS A 104 -15.44 16.57 6.12
C HIS A 104 -14.61 15.95 4.99
N VAL A 105 -14.86 16.40 3.75
CA VAL A 105 -14.09 15.97 2.58
C VAL A 105 -13.54 17.17 1.84
N GLU A 106 -12.26 17.14 1.55
CA GLU A 106 -11.56 18.09 0.70
C GLU A 106 -11.03 17.39 -0.53
N PHE A 107 -11.03 18.07 -1.66
CA PHE A 107 -10.66 17.46 -2.93
C PHE A 107 -9.26 17.89 -3.37
N PHE A 108 -8.55 17.00 -4.06
CA PHE A 108 -7.28 17.31 -4.69
C PHE A 108 -7.49 17.80 -6.12
N HIS A 109 -6.72 18.83 -6.48
CA HIS A 109 -6.71 19.39 -7.82
C HIS A 109 -5.93 18.47 -8.77
N PRO A 110 -6.39 18.21 -10.02
CA PRO A 110 -5.56 17.57 -11.02
C PRO A 110 -4.35 18.45 -11.39
N GLY A 111 -3.22 17.83 -11.63
CA GLY A 111 -1.99 18.54 -11.98
C GLY A 111 -0.75 17.74 -11.63
N TYR A 112 0.42 18.19 -12.07
CA TYR A 112 1.69 17.53 -11.86
C TYR A 112 1.66 16.10 -12.43
N ILE A 113 1.74 15.06 -11.59
CA ILE A 113 1.62 13.65 -11.99
C ILE A 113 0.17 13.12 -11.89
N TYR A 114 -0.72 13.83 -11.19
CA TYR A 114 -2.10 13.42 -10.96
C TYR A 114 -2.99 13.84 -12.13
N ARG A 115 -3.04 13.01 -13.16
CA ARG A 115 -3.68 13.30 -14.44
C ARG A 115 -4.97 12.52 -14.70
N GLU A 116 -5.32 11.63 -13.79
CA GLU A 116 -6.50 10.78 -13.85
C GLU A 116 -7.61 11.40 -12.98
N PRO A 117 -8.56 12.16 -13.58
CA PRO A 117 -9.69 12.70 -12.82
C PRO A 117 -10.63 11.58 -12.37
N VAL A 118 -11.19 11.75 -11.18
CA VAL A 118 -12.17 10.85 -10.60
C VAL A 118 -13.57 11.47 -10.63
N HIS A 119 -14.60 10.65 -10.86
CA HIS A 119 -15.98 11.04 -10.69
C HIS A 119 -16.39 10.83 -9.24
N VAL A 120 -16.92 11.87 -8.61
CA VAL A 120 -17.36 11.80 -7.21
C VAL A 120 -18.86 12.08 -7.11
N TYR A 121 -19.54 11.27 -6.32
CA TYR A 121 -20.96 11.38 -6.02
C TYR A 121 -21.16 11.41 -4.49
N GLU A 122 -22.07 12.23 -4.02
CA GLU A 122 -22.66 12.10 -2.68
C GLU A 122 -23.87 11.18 -2.78
N PHE A 123 -24.06 10.30 -1.80
CA PHE A 123 -25.28 9.51 -1.71
C PHE A 123 -25.88 9.51 -0.30
N THR A 124 -27.20 9.36 -0.27
CA THR A 124 -28.01 9.09 0.92
C THR A 124 -28.89 7.87 0.63
N ALA A 125 -29.73 7.45 1.57
CA ALA A 125 -30.67 6.34 1.34
C ALA A 125 -31.63 6.55 0.17
N THR A 126 -31.87 7.80 -0.25
CA THR A 126 -32.91 8.15 -1.24
C THR A 126 -32.38 8.98 -2.42
N HIS A 127 -31.14 9.38 -2.41
CA HIS A 127 -30.61 10.34 -3.37
C HIS A 127 -29.14 10.11 -3.70
N VAL A 128 -28.79 10.28 -4.98
CA VAL A 128 -27.40 10.29 -5.47
C VAL A 128 -27.21 11.55 -6.29
N GLN A 129 -26.18 12.33 -5.99
CA GLN A 129 -25.86 13.55 -6.75
C GLN A 129 -24.37 13.64 -7.08
N PRO A 130 -24.01 14.08 -8.30
CA PRO A 130 -22.61 14.28 -8.66
C PRO A 130 -22.04 15.50 -7.95
N ILE A 131 -20.80 15.37 -7.46
CA ILE A 131 -20.02 16.48 -6.93
C ILE A 131 -19.12 17.00 -8.05
N ARG A 132 -19.49 18.14 -8.62
CA ARG A 132 -18.79 18.76 -9.75
C ARG A 132 -17.59 19.57 -9.27
N PHE A 133 -16.57 19.64 -10.11
CA PHE A 133 -15.42 20.51 -9.89
C PHE A 133 -15.85 21.98 -9.80
N VAL A 134 -15.34 22.66 -8.78
CA VAL A 134 -15.56 24.10 -8.56
C VAL A 134 -14.19 24.75 -8.33
N GLN A 135 -13.75 25.53 -9.29
CA GLN A 135 -12.45 26.19 -9.27
C GLN A 135 -12.27 27.09 -8.03
N ASP A 136 -13.32 27.80 -7.62
CA ASP A 136 -13.30 28.70 -6.45
C ASP A 136 -13.11 27.96 -5.11
N PHE A 137 -13.15 26.64 -5.09
CA PHE A 137 -12.83 25.86 -3.90
C PHE A 137 -11.32 25.76 -3.65
N PHE A 138 -10.50 26.23 -4.59
CA PHE A 138 -9.05 26.19 -4.48
C PHE A 138 -8.45 27.60 -4.36
N ASN A 139 -7.38 27.69 -3.59
CA ASN A 139 -6.48 28.83 -3.52
C ASN A 139 -5.22 28.50 -4.32
N TYR A 140 -4.94 29.27 -5.35
CA TYR A 140 -3.76 29.06 -6.22
C TYR A 140 -2.57 29.92 -5.82
N ARG A 141 -2.72 30.69 -4.72
CA ARG A 141 -1.66 31.56 -4.17
C ARG A 141 -0.95 32.39 -5.25
N ALA A 142 0.39 32.25 -5.37
CA ALA A 142 1.21 33.02 -6.31
C ALA A 142 1.24 32.46 -7.74
N LEU A 143 0.57 31.36 -8.04
CA LEU A 143 0.64 30.72 -9.36
C LEU A 143 -0.11 31.50 -10.45
N HIS A 144 -1.17 32.26 -10.10
CA HIS A 144 -1.98 33.08 -11.03
C HIS A 144 -2.49 32.33 -12.27
N ILE A 145 -2.77 31.03 -12.16
CA ILE A 145 -3.16 30.14 -13.28
C ILE A 145 -4.68 29.95 -13.44
N GLN A 146 -5.49 30.57 -12.58
CA GLN A 146 -6.95 30.32 -12.49
C GLN A 146 -7.68 30.48 -13.82
N ASN A 147 -7.30 31.49 -14.62
CA ASN A 147 -7.95 31.76 -15.89
C ASN A 147 -7.66 30.72 -17.00
N GLU A 148 -6.70 29.84 -16.78
CA GLU A 148 -6.30 28.81 -17.73
C GLU A 148 -6.88 27.44 -17.38
N ILE A 149 -7.63 27.32 -16.28
CA ILE A 149 -8.20 26.07 -15.78
C ILE A 149 -9.64 25.92 -16.26
N PRO A 150 -9.96 24.89 -17.05
CA PRO A 150 -11.34 24.62 -17.49
C PRO A 150 -12.27 24.27 -16.31
N SER A 151 -13.54 24.63 -16.44
CA SER A 151 -14.55 24.35 -15.41
C SER A 151 -14.90 22.87 -15.25
N ASP A 152 -14.48 22.01 -16.17
CA ASP A 152 -14.70 20.56 -16.21
C ASP A 152 -13.42 19.75 -15.91
N THR A 153 -12.41 20.40 -15.33
CA THR A 153 -11.11 19.77 -15.00
C THR A 153 -11.25 18.54 -14.10
N GLY A 154 -12.29 18.44 -13.25
CA GLY A 154 -12.50 17.34 -12.32
C GLY A 154 -11.63 17.43 -11.08
N TYR A 155 -11.66 16.38 -10.25
CA TYR A 155 -10.81 16.21 -9.07
C TYR A 155 -9.87 15.03 -9.27
N ALA A 156 -8.66 15.08 -8.73
CA ALA A 156 -7.70 13.97 -8.80
C ALA A 156 -7.91 12.91 -7.70
N GLY A 157 -8.70 13.25 -6.70
CA GLY A 157 -8.95 12.44 -5.51
C GLY A 157 -9.45 13.33 -4.37
N PHE A 158 -9.41 12.79 -3.16
CA PHE A 158 -9.90 13.51 -1.99
C PHE A 158 -9.20 13.06 -0.70
N ARG A 159 -9.32 13.89 0.32
CA ARG A 159 -8.92 13.56 1.69
C ARG A 159 -10.10 13.67 2.65
N LEU A 160 -10.04 12.88 3.69
CA LEU A 160 -11.03 12.82 4.75
C LEU A 160 -10.51 13.53 5.99
N LEU A 161 -11.37 14.30 6.62
CA LEU A 161 -11.07 14.98 7.87
C LEU A 161 -12.06 14.55 8.96
N ASN A 162 -11.56 14.45 10.19
CA ASN A 162 -12.34 14.16 11.38
C ASN A 162 -11.68 14.84 12.60
N GLN A 163 -12.42 15.03 13.68
CA GLN A 163 -11.89 15.58 14.94
C GLN A 163 -11.22 14.45 15.75
N LEU A 164 -10.12 13.89 15.21
CA LEU A 164 -9.49 12.68 15.74
C LEU A 164 -8.64 12.95 17.00
N ASN A 165 -7.78 13.98 16.95
CA ASN A 165 -6.84 14.28 18.03
C ASN A 165 -7.45 15.20 19.07
N GLU A 166 -8.13 16.25 18.64
CA GLU A 166 -8.74 17.28 19.48
C GLU A 166 -10.14 17.61 18.96
N SER A 167 -11.11 17.79 19.86
CA SER A 167 -12.52 18.02 19.50
C SER A 167 -12.82 19.35 18.80
N ASN A 168 -11.87 20.26 18.76
CA ASN A 168 -11.98 21.57 18.12
C ASN A 168 -11.08 21.74 16.90
N LYS A 169 -10.42 20.65 16.46
CA LYS A 169 -9.48 20.66 15.34
C LYS A 169 -9.83 19.55 14.35
N TRP A 170 -9.86 19.92 13.08
CA TRP A 170 -10.03 18.97 11.99
C TRP A 170 -8.68 18.41 11.57
N ASP A 171 -8.50 17.12 11.78
CA ASP A 171 -7.31 16.38 11.38
C ASP A 171 -7.57 15.65 10.07
N GLU A 172 -6.62 15.65 9.16
CA GLU A 172 -6.64 14.75 8.02
C GLU A 172 -6.45 13.31 8.52
N ILE A 173 -7.43 12.45 8.28
CA ILE A 173 -7.43 11.05 8.72
C ILE A 173 -7.12 10.08 7.60
N GLY A 174 -7.15 10.52 6.36
CA GLY A 174 -6.82 9.69 5.20
C GLY A 174 -6.96 10.41 3.89
N ALA A 175 -6.27 9.90 2.88
CA ALA A 175 -6.23 10.41 1.52
C ALA A 175 -6.37 9.27 0.50
N PHE A 176 -7.13 9.53 -0.56
CA PHE A 176 -7.34 8.67 -1.73
C PHE A 176 -6.89 9.46 -2.95
N LEU A 177 -5.67 9.19 -3.44
CA LEU A 177 -5.05 9.97 -4.50
C LEU A 177 -4.05 9.14 -5.28
N GLY A 178 -4.18 9.13 -6.60
CA GLY A 178 -3.28 8.46 -7.53
C GLY A 178 -3.53 6.95 -7.63
N ALA A 179 -3.76 6.45 -8.83
CA ALA A 179 -4.08 5.05 -9.12
C ALA A 179 -5.12 4.49 -8.13
N SER A 180 -4.81 3.41 -7.41
CA SER A 180 -5.67 2.86 -6.36
C SER A 180 -5.08 2.99 -4.96
N TYR A 181 -4.17 3.94 -4.74
CA TYR A 181 -3.53 4.17 -3.45
C TYR A 181 -4.44 4.91 -2.47
N PHE A 182 -4.34 4.51 -1.23
CA PHE A 182 -4.94 5.23 -0.11
C PHE A 182 -4.11 5.06 1.17
N ARG A 183 -4.14 6.09 2.01
CA ARG A 183 -3.45 6.12 3.30
C ARG A 183 -4.41 6.60 4.37
N LEU A 184 -4.33 6.03 5.56
CA LEU A 184 -5.10 6.52 6.71
C LEU A 184 -4.19 6.70 7.93
N LEU A 185 -4.74 7.35 8.96
CA LEU A 185 -4.05 7.66 10.20
C LEU A 185 -4.94 7.32 11.39
N GLY A 186 -4.35 6.73 12.42
CA GLY A 186 -4.91 6.72 13.77
C GLY A 186 -4.52 7.96 14.56
N LYS A 187 -5.02 8.06 15.77
CA LYS A 187 -4.73 9.19 16.68
C LYS A 187 -3.23 9.34 16.97
N GLY A 188 -2.72 10.55 16.79
CA GLY A 188 -1.31 10.88 17.04
C GLY A 188 -0.31 10.37 16.04
N GLN A 189 -0.77 9.85 14.89
CA GLN A 189 0.09 9.31 13.84
C GLN A 189 0.41 10.34 12.76
N HIS A 190 1.47 10.05 12.01
CA HIS A 190 1.88 10.74 10.79
C HIS A 190 1.80 9.78 9.60
N TYR A 191 1.72 10.32 8.37
CA TYR A 191 1.68 9.49 7.16
C TYR A 191 2.99 8.73 6.95
N GLY A 192 2.88 7.45 6.67
CA GLY A 192 3.91 6.54 6.24
C GLY A 192 3.38 5.69 5.09
N GLN A 193 3.36 4.39 5.27
CA GLN A 193 2.95 3.41 4.27
C GLN A 193 1.53 3.59 3.72
N SER A 194 1.32 3.07 2.52
CA SER A 194 0.05 3.07 1.79
C SER A 194 -0.57 1.68 1.70
N ALA A 195 -1.89 1.63 1.53
CA ALA A 195 -2.58 0.48 0.94
C ALA A 195 -2.97 0.79 -0.51
N ARG A 196 -3.23 -0.26 -1.29
CA ARG A 196 -3.70 -0.17 -2.68
C ARG A 196 -4.97 -0.99 -2.85
N GLY A 197 -5.82 -0.63 -3.80
CA GLY A 197 -6.99 -1.42 -4.12
C GLY A 197 -6.61 -2.80 -4.67
N LEU A 198 -5.69 -2.83 -5.65
CA LEU A 198 -5.25 -4.04 -6.31
C LEU A 198 -3.83 -3.84 -6.89
N ALA A 199 -3.02 -4.90 -6.89
CA ALA A 199 -1.77 -4.97 -7.62
C ALA A 199 -1.84 -6.10 -8.66
N LEU A 200 -1.46 -5.84 -9.91
CA LEU A 200 -1.47 -6.84 -10.97
C LEU A 200 -0.06 -6.95 -11.57
N ASP A 201 0.49 -8.18 -11.59
CA ASP A 201 1.85 -8.47 -12.06
C ASP A 201 2.95 -7.66 -11.34
N CYS A 202 2.73 -7.31 -10.05
CA CYS A 202 3.71 -6.56 -9.25
C CYS A 202 4.95 -7.42 -8.96
N GLY A 203 6.15 -6.87 -9.25
CA GLY A 203 7.41 -7.55 -9.04
C GLY A 203 7.72 -8.67 -10.04
N GLU A 204 6.93 -8.84 -11.09
CA GLU A 204 7.20 -9.83 -12.12
C GLU A 204 8.35 -9.38 -13.04
N PRO A 205 9.42 -10.18 -13.21
CA PRO A 205 10.60 -9.74 -13.97
C PRO A 205 10.39 -9.74 -15.49
N ASP A 206 9.40 -10.48 -15.99
CA ASP A 206 9.15 -10.72 -17.42
C ASP A 206 8.05 -9.82 -18.01
N ARG A 207 7.42 -8.98 -17.19
CA ARG A 207 6.32 -8.11 -17.61
C ARG A 207 6.19 -6.86 -16.74
N PRO A 208 5.63 -5.75 -17.28
CA PRO A 208 5.37 -4.56 -16.50
C PRO A 208 4.20 -4.79 -15.55
N GLU A 209 4.27 -4.17 -14.37
CA GLU A 209 3.15 -4.06 -13.45
C GLU A 209 2.00 -3.27 -14.10
N GLU A 210 0.76 -3.70 -13.86
CA GLU A 210 -0.44 -2.96 -14.20
C GLU A 210 -0.97 -2.27 -12.94
N PHE A 211 -1.23 -0.96 -13.04
CA PHE A 211 -1.73 -0.15 -11.95
C PHE A 211 -3.22 0.15 -12.14
N PRO A 212 -4.13 -0.62 -11.52
CA PRO A 212 -5.55 -0.29 -11.50
C PRO A 212 -5.79 1.06 -10.81
N ILE A 213 -6.79 1.82 -11.30
CA ILE A 213 -7.15 3.15 -10.81
C ILE A 213 -8.57 3.15 -10.26
N PHE A 214 -8.80 3.86 -9.16
CA PHE A 214 -10.16 4.21 -8.75
C PHE A 214 -10.68 5.35 -9.63
N THR A 215 -11.76 5.10 -10.36
CA THR A 215 -12.31 6.04 -11.34
C THR A 215 -13.57 6.75 -10.87
N ASP A 216 -14.37 6.10 -10.04
CA ASP A 216 -15.65 6.61 -9.54
C ASP A 216 -15.77 6.36 -8.03
N TRP A 217 -16.29 7.35 -7.32
CA TRP A 217 -16.47 7.31 -5.88
C TRP A 217 -17.88 7.74 -5.48
N TRP A 218 -18.49 6.98 -4.57
CA TRP A 218 -19.73 7.36 -3.89
C TRP A 218 -19.42 7.57 -2.42
N LEU A 219 -19.61 8.80 -1.94
CA LEU A 219 -19.36 9.21 -0.57
C LEU A 219 -20.71 9.23 0.17
N GLY A 220 -20.87 8.37 1.16
CA GLY A 220 -22.08 8.31 1.98
C GLY A 220 -22.16 9.51 2.91
N LYS A 221 -23.24 10.31 2.79
CA LYS A 221 -23.44 11.46 3.68
C LYS A 221 -23.68 10.96 5.12
N PRO A 222 -22.80 11.27 6.08
CA PRO A 222 -22.97 10.81 7.45
C PRO A 222 -24.11 11.55 8.18
N GLN A 223 -24.61 10.94 9.27
CA GLN A 223 -25.45 11.62 10.24
C GLN A 223 -24.57 12.28 11.33
N LYS A 224 -25.17 13.14 12.17
CA LYS A 224 -24.43 13.92 13.19
C LYS A 224 -23.66 13.07 14.19
N ASP A 225 -24.18 11.90 14.52
CA ASP A 225 -23.63 11.01 15.56
C ASP A 225 -22.90 9.81 14.96
N ASP A 226 -22.64 9.78 13.63
CA ASP A 226 -21.97 8.67 12.98
C ASP A 226 -20.49 8.64 13.34
N GLY A 227 -20.06 7.51 13.93
CA GLY A 227 -18.65 7.22 14.21
C GLY A 227 -17.93 6.54 13.03
N GLN A 228 -18.60 6.39 11.88
CA GLN A 228 -18.06 5.71 10.70
C GLN A 228 -18.50 6.38 9.40
N LEU A 229 -17.70 6.20 8.36
CA LEU A 229 -17.97 6.70 7.02
C LEU A 229 -17.96 5.56 6.01
N THR A 230 -19.02 5.49 5.19
CA THR A 230 -19.11 4.50 4.10
C THR A 230 -18.76 5.14 2.77
N LEU A 231 -17.83 4.51 2.04
CA LEU A 231 -17.47 4.87 0.67
C LEU A 231 -17.64 3.65 -0.23
N TYR A 232 -18.03 3.90 -1.49
CA TYR A 232 -17.95 2.90 -2.55
C TYR A 232 -17.09 3.43 -3.68
N ALA A 233 -16.43 2.52 -4.42
CA ALA A 233 -15.61 2.90 -5.57
C ALA A 233 -15.68 1.88 -6.69
N ILE A 234 -15.47 2.35 -7.92
CA ILE A 234 -15.10 1.50 -9.07
C ILE A 234 -13.59 1.63 -9.27
N LEU A 235 -12.94 0.48 -9.30
CA LEU A 235 -11.57 0.31 -9.76
C LEU A 235 -11.61 -0.17 -11.20
N ASP A 236 -10.71 0.35 -12.05
CA ASP A 236 -10.64 -0.03 -13.46
C ASP A 236 -9.20 -0.05 -13.99
N SER A 237 -8.91 -0.97 -14.91
CA SER A 237 -7.59 -1.11 -15.56
C SER A 237 -7.73 -1.90 -16.86
N VAL A 238 -6.64 -2.14 -17.58
CA VAL A 238 -6.66 -2.92 -18.84
C VAL A 238 -7.22 -4.32 -18.64
N SER A 239 -6.86 -5.00 -17.56
CA SER A 239 -7.19 -6.41 -17.32
C SER A 239 -8.38 -6.65 -16.39
N CYS A 240 -8.77 -5.66 -15.58
CA CYS A 240 -9.74 -5.87 -14.52
C CYS A 240 -10.59 -4.62 -14.26
N ALA A 241 -11.86 -4.83 -13.91
CA ALA A 241 -12.68 -3.83 -13.24
C ALA A 241 -13.19 -4.40 -11.91
N GLY A 242 -13.38 -3.54 -10.89
CA GLY A 242 -13.80 -3.98 -9.57
C GLY A 242 -14.68 -2.96 -8.85
N ALA A 243 -15.52 -3.47 -7.96
CA ALA A 243 -16.31 -2.68 -7.04
C ALA A 243 -15.72 -2.84 -5.63
N TYR A 244 -15.63 -1.74 -4.91
CA TYR A 244 -15.11 -1.68 -3.55
C TYR A 244 -16.09 -0.98 -2.63
N GLN A 245 -16.18 -1.45 -1.40
CA GLN A 245 -16.77 -0.77 -0.27
C GLN A 245 -15.71 -0.57 0.79
N PHE A 246 -15.68 0.62 1.38
CA PHE A 246 -14.84 0.96 2.53
C PHE A 246 -15.75 1.43 3.66
N LEU A 247 -15.63 0.81 4.82
CA LEU A 247 -16.26 1.25 6.04
C LEU A 247 -15.18 1.73 7.01
N ILE A 248 -15.04 3.04 7.12
CA ILE A 248 -13.93 3.71 7.81
C ILE A 248 -14.36 4.13 9.21
N ARG A 249 -13.62 3.69 10.22
CA ARG A 249 -13.82 4.02 11.64
C ARG A 249 -12.54 4.63 12.22
N PRO A 250 -12.46 5.96 12.33
CA PRO A 250 -11.35 6.65 12.97
C PRO A 250 -11.25 6.32 14.46
N GLY A 251 -10.02 6.29 15.00
CA GLY A 251 -9.79 6.01 16.41
C GLY A 251 -8.31 6.00 16.79
N CYS A 252 -7.95 5.45 17.96
CA CYS A 252 -6.55 5.22 18.31
C CYS A 252 -5.84 4.39 17.23
N ALA A 253 -6.52 3.36 16.72
CA ALA A 253 -6.25 2.77 15.42
C ALA A 253 -7.41 3.14 14.50
N THR A 254 -7.12 3.63 13.31
CA THR A 254 -8.16 3.76 12.27
C THR A 254 -8.35 2.42 11.60
N VAL A 255 -9.59 1.95 11.62
CA VAL A 255 -9.99 0.63 11.11
C VAL A 255 -10.83 0.80 9.86
N VAL A 256 -10.53 0.03 8.83
CA VAL A 256 -11.29 0.02 7.58
C VAL A 256 -11.67 -1.40 7.22
N ASP A 257 -12.97 -1.70 7.15
CA ASP A 257 -13.43 -2.90 6.50
C ASP A 257 -13.54 -2.64 5.00
N VAL A 258 -12.92 -3.50 4.22
CA VAL A 258 -12.93 -3.47 2.76
C VAL A 258 -13.64 -4.72 2.26
N GLU A 259 -14.66 -4.52 1.43
CA GLU A 259 -15.29 -5.59 0.65
C GLU A 259 -15.11 -5.28 -0.82
N ALA A 260 -14.73 -6.28 -1.61
CA ALA A 260 -14.45 -6.09 -3.02
C ALA A 260 -15.01 -7.22 -3.90
N VAL A 261 -15.38 -6.86 -5.12
CA VAL A 261 -15.82 -7.77 -6.18
C VAL A 261 -15.08 -7.42 -7.46
N LEU A 262 -14.17 -8.29 -7.89
CA LEU A 262 -13.38 -8.10 -9.10
C LEU A 262 -13.98 -8.89 -10.28
N PHE A 263 -13.83 -8.32 -11.48
CA PHE A 263 -14.21 -8.93 -12.75
C PHE A 263 -13.06 -8.78 -13.74
N PHE A 264 -12.41 -9.88 -14.09
CA PHE A 264 -11.34 -9.88 -15.08
C PHE A 264 -11.93 -9.84 -16.48
N ARG A 265 -11.27 -9.10 -17.38
CA ARG A 265 -11.73 -8.97 -18.76
C ARG A 265 -11.43 -10.21 -19.60
N GLU A 266 -12.24 -10.45 -20.62
CA GLU A 266 -11.92 -11.42 -21.66
C GLU A 266 -10.69 -10.96 -22.46
N THR A 267 -9.88 -11.90 -22.93
CA THR A 267 -8.64 -11.64 -23.66
C THR A 267 -8.83 -10.69 -24.86
N ASN A 268 -9.94 -10.82 -25.60
CA ASN A 268 -10.25 -9.95 -26.72
C ASN A 268 -10.46 -8.48 -26.31
N LYS A 269 -10.95 -8.22 -25.09
CA LYS A 269 -11.13 -6.86 -24.55
C LYS A 269 -9.80 -6.27 -24.06
N VAL A 270 -8.93 -7.11 -23.48
CA VAL A 270 -7.56 -6.73 -23.10
C VAL A 270 -6.76 -6.39 -24.37
N HIS A 271 -6.75 -7.26 -25.37
CA HIS A 271 -6.02 -7.09 -26.62
C HIS A 271 -6.57 -5.95 -27.50
N ALA A 272 -7.79 -5.49 -27.29
CA ALA A 272 -8.30 -4.28 -27.93
C ALA A 272 -7.59 -3.00 -27.46
N VAL A 273 -6.96 -3.03 -26.28
CA VAL A 273 -6.20 -1.91 -25.70
C VAL A 273 -4.71 -2.12 -25.84
N ASP A 274 -4.22 -3.31 -25.48
CA ASP A 274 -2.83 -3.72 -25.57
C ASP A 274 -2.72 -5.12 -26.20
N THR A 275 -2.39 -5.17 -27.48
CA THR A 275 -2.30 -6.42 -28.26
C THR A 275 -1.20 -7.37 -27.77
N ASN A 276 -0.22 -6.85 -27.05
CA ASN A 276 0.93 -7.61 -26.54
C ASN A 276 0.80 -7.96 -25.06
N ARG A 277 -0.32 -7.57 -24.41
CA ARG A 277 -0.53 -7.86 -22.99
C ARG A 277 -0.61 -9.36 -22.74
N LEU A 278 0.29 -9.85 -21.91
CA LEU A 278 0.28 -11.25 -21.45
C LEU A 278 -0.87 -11.46 -20.45
N PRO A 279 -1.38 -12.68 -20.31
CA PRO A 279 -2.33 -13.03 -19.25
C PRO A 279 -1.74 -12.66 -17.86
N ILE A 280 -2.57 -12.17 -16.97
CA ILE A 280 -2.15 -11.82 -15.60
C ILE A 280 -1.57 -13.06 -14.91
N LYS A 281 -0.38 -12.89 -14.33
CA LYS A 281 0.34 -13.93 -13.59
C LYS A 281 0.09 -13.84 -12.10
N THR A 282 0.18 -12.62 -11.52
CA THR A 282 -0.08 -12.39 -10.11
C THR A 282 -1.22 -11.40 -9.89
N ILE A 283 -2.10 -11.71 -8.92
CA ILE A 283 -3.23 -10.88 -8.50
C ILE A 283 -3.03 -10.53 -7.03
N GLY A 284 -2.46 -9.36 -6.77
CA GLY A 284 -2.19 -8.93 -5.41
C GLY A 284 -3.44 -8.39 -4.72
N LEU A 285 -3.99 -9.17 -3.79
CA LEU A 285 -5.09 -8.75 -2.91
C LEU A 285 -4.55 -8.07 -1.65
N ALA A 286 -5.26 -7.05 -1.19
CA ALA A 286 -4.90 -6.22 -0.03
C ALA A 286 -3.43 -5.75 -0.03
N PRO A 287 -2.95 -5.16 -1.13
CA PRO A 287 -1.54 -4.79 -1.23
C PRO A 287 -1.22 -3.64 -0.27
N LEU A 288 -0.06 -3.75 0.39
CA LEU A 288 0.55 -2.68 1.17
C LEU A 288 1.84 -2.24 0.49
N THR A 289 2.13 -0.95 0.54
CA THR A 289 3.33 -0.35 -0.04
C THR A 289 4.00 0.55 0.99
N SER A 290 5.31 0.39 1.15
CA SER A 290 6.10 1.08 2.17
C SER A 290 7.48 1.47 1.64
N MET A 291 8.21 2.24 2.43
CA MET A 291 9.60 2.58 2.15
C MET A 291 10.52 1.96 3.21
N PHE A 292 11.62 1.36 2.75
CA PHE A 292 12.75 0.96 3.57
C PHE A 292 14.04 1.35 2.85
N TRP A 293 14.71 2.40 3.33
CA TRP A 293 15.96 2.86 2.74
C TRP A 293 17.17 2.24 3.43
N PHE A 294 17.25 2.33 4.76
CA PHE A 294 18.21 1.60 5.57
C PHE A 294 17.77 1.50 7.04
N GLY A 295 18.23 0.46 7.71
CA GLY A 295 17.94 0.17 9.11
C GLY A 295 19.09 -0.57 9.81
N LYS A 296 18.84 -1.09 11.02
CA LYS A 296 19.84 -1.81 11.85
C LYS A 296 20.43 -3.04 11.18
N ASN A 297 19.70 -3.67 10.28
CA ASN A 297 20.09 -4.88 9.54
C ASN A 297 20.72 -4.59 8.18
N SER A 298 20.81 -3.30 7.77
CA SER A 298 21.36 -2.93 6.48
C SER A 298 22.86 -2.68 6.55
N GLU A 299 23.57 -3.04 5.47
CA GLU A 299 24.90 -2.51 5.24
C GLU A 299 24.75 -1.05 4.80
N ARG A 300 25.18 -0.11 5.65
CA ARG A 300 24.98 1.32 5.40
C ARG A 300 25.78 1.76 4.16
N LYS A 301 25.06 2.14 3.10
CA LYS A 301 25.63 2.59 1.82
C LYS A 301 25.53 4.10 1.60
N PHE A 302 24.80 4.81 2.49
CA PHE A 302 24.43 6.21 2.30
C PHE A 302 25.15 7.10 3.32
N ASP A 303 25.55 8.28 2.88
CA ASP A 303 26.08 9.32 3.74
C ASP A 303 24.91 10.15 4.31
N ASP A 304 24.34 9.65 5.40
CA ASP A 304 23.20 10.23 6.11
C ASP A 304 23.48 10.28 7.62
N TYR A 305 23.02 11.35 8.30
CA TYR A 305 23.23 11.52 9.73
C TYR A 305 22.29 10.64 10.57
N ARG A 306 21.16 10.25 10.01
CA ARG A 306 20.13 9.45 10.69
C ARG A 306 20.60 8.01 10.86
N PRO A 307 20.33 7.36 12.01
CA PRO A 307 20.67 5.94 12.21
C PRO A 307 19.86 5.00 11.32
N GLU A 308 18.57 5.30 11.11
CA GLU A 308 17.61 4.50 10.34
C GLU A 308 16.69 5.43 9.54
N VAL A 309 16.25 4.99 8.36
CA VAL A 309 15.26 5.69 7.52
C VAL A 309 14.35 4.65 6.88
N HIS A 310 13.15 4.51 7.41
CA HIS A 310 12.12 3.61 6.90
C HIS A 310 10.74 3.92 7.51
N ASP A 311 9.68 3.69 6.74
CA ASP A 311 8.29 3.76 7.21
C ASP A 311 7.91 2.51 8.02
N THR A 312 8.50 1.36 7.68
CA THR A 312 8.28 0.08 8.36
C THR A 312 9.57 -0.73 8.41
N ASP A 313 9.75 -1.54 9.47
CA ASP A 313 10.96 -2.32 9.68
C ASP A 313 10.81 -3.83 9.40
N GLY A 314 9.57 -4.33 9.20
CA GLY A 314 9.39 -5.74 8.89
C GLY A 314 7.99 -6.17 8.50
N LEU A 315 7.92 -7.35 7.92
CA LEU A 315 6.70 -8.07 7.59
C LEU A 315 6.38 -9.07 8.71
N LEU A 316 5.21 -8.95 9.31
CA LEU A 316 4.64 -9.95 10.22
C LEU A 316 3.57 -10.77 9.49
N VAL A 317 3.55 -12.09 9.71
CA VAL A 317 2.54 -12.97 9.11
C VAL A 317 2.03 -13.97 10.14
N HIS A 318 0.71 -14.11 10.20
CA HIS A 318 0.03 -15.17 10.95
C HIS A 318 -0.45 -16.25 9.98
N MET A 319 0.13 -17.43 10.09
CA MET A 319 -0.19 -18.56 9.25
C MET A 319 -1.36 -19.38 9.80
N ASP A 320 -2.07 -20.10 8.94
CA ASP A 320 -3.22 -20.94 9.33
C ASP A 320 -2.84 -22.08 10.30
N ASN A 321 -1.62 -22.57 10.21
CA ASN A 321 -1.07 -23.62 11.10
C ASN A 321 -0.68 -23.10 12.50
N GLY A 322 -0.91 -21.82 12.79
CA GLY A 322 -0.59 -21.16 14.06
C GLY A 322 0.85 -20.62 14.15
N GLU A 323 1.65 -20.77 13.12
CA GLU A 323 2.97 -20.14 13.08
C GLU A 323 2.82 -18.63 12.89
N VAL A 324 3.62 -17.86 13.62
CA VAL A 324 3.83 -16.44 13.45
C VAL A 324 5.27 -16.20 13.06
N PHE A 325 5.51 -15.59 11.89
CA PHE A 325 6.86 -15.26 11.50
C PHE A 325 7.05 -13.75 11.28
N TRP A 326 8.26 -13.31 11.59
CA TRP A 326 8.76 -11.96 11.38
C TRP A 326 9.88 -11.97 10.34
N HIS A 327 9.75 -11.14 9.31
CA HIS A 327 10.74 -10.96 8.26
C HIS A 327 11.18 -9.49 8.22
N PRO A 328 12.40 -9.15 8.73
CA PRO A 328 12.94 -7.79 8.59
C PRO A 328 13.09 -7.40 7.13
N LEU A 329 12.71 -6.16 6.80
CA LEU A 329 12.85 -5.61 5.45
C LEU A 329 14.30 -5.25 5.16
N ASP A 330 14.61 -5.13 3.87
CA ASP A 330 15.91 -4.69 3.38
C ASP A 330 15.76 -3.79 2.14
N ASN A 331 16.85 -3.12 1.78
CA ASN A 331 17.00 -2.38 0.53
C ASN A 331 18.09 -3.07 -0.32
N PRO A 332 17.72 -4.08 -1.10
CA PRO A 332 18.68 -4.89 -1.83
C PRO A 332 19.29 -4.13 -3.01
N SER A 333 20.50 -4.53 -3.43
CA SER A 333 21.16 -3.97 -4.62
C SER A 333 20.52 -4.40 -5.94
N VAL A 334 19.75 -5.49 -5.92
CA VAL A 334 18.96 -6.03 -7.03
C VAL A 334 17.59 -6.40 -6.46
N MET A 335 16.53 -6.08 -7.20
CA MET A 335 15.17 -6.42 -6.80
C MET A 335 15.06 -7.86 -6.29
N ARG A 336 14.43 -8.03 -5.13
CA ARG A 336 14.03 -9.34 -4.59
C ARG A 336 12.53 -9.51 -4.70
N HIS A 337 12.12 -10.72 -5.05
CA HIS A 337 10.72 -11.12 -5.04
C HIS A 337 10.63 -12.46 -4.27
N GLN A 338 10.21 -12.37 -3.01
CA GLN A 338 10.07 -13.53 -2.13
C GLN A 338 8.61 -13.97 -2.11
N VAL A 339 8.42 -15.31 -2.10
CA VAL A 339 7.09 -15.92 -2.11
C VAL A 339 7.00 -16.90 -0.94
N PHE A 340 6.03 -16.65 -0.05
CA PHE A 340 5.76 -17.50 1.11
C PHE A 340 4.44 -18.23 0.88
N SER A 341 4.46 -19.56 0.90
CA SER A 341 3.20 -20.33 0.82
C SER A 341 2.32 -20.00 2.02
N ALA A 342 1.16 -19.42 1.79
CA ALA A 342 0.28 -18.87 2.81
C ALA A 342 -1.20 -19.20 2.54
N PRO A 343 -1.57 -20.51 2.48
CA PRO A 343 -2.97 -20.90 2.33
C PRO A 343 -3.75 -20.44 3.56
N ASN A 344 -4.95 -19.88 3.34
CA ASN A 344 -5.82 -19.37 4.39
C ASN A 344 -5.10 -18.48 5.41
N VAL A 345 -4.23 -17.58 4.94
CA VAL A 345 -3.49 -16.66 5.81
C VAL A 345 -4.43 -15.99 6.82
N ARG A 346 -4.02 -15.95 8.09
CA ARG A 346 -4.84 -15.36 9.17
C ARG A 346 -4.66 -13.85 9.31
N GLY A 347 -3.52 -13.36 8.84
CA GLY A 347 -3.21 -11.94 8.77
C GLY A 347 -1.77 -11.70 8.36
N PHE A 348 -1.53 -10.52 7.81
CA PHE A 348 -0.19 -10.06 7.47
C PHE A 348 -0.13 -8.54 7.53
N GLY A 349 1.07 -8.00 7.68
CA GLY A 349 1.22 -6.54 7.68
C GLY A 349 2.65 -6.07 7.72
N LEU A 350 2.85 -4.86 7.23
CA LEU A 350 4.11 -4.13 7.34
C LEU A 350 4.08 -3.32 8.64
N LEU A 351 4.99 -3.65 9.55
CA LEU A 351 4.97 -3.06 10.89
C LEU A 351 6.20 -2.18 11.11
N GLN A 352 5.98 -1.09 11.84
CA GLN A 352 7.01 -0.24 12.41
C GLN A 352 7.12 -0.56 13.90
N ARG A 353 8.12 -1.34 14.28
CA ARG A 353 8.37 -1.75 15.69
C ARG A 353 9.29 -0.79 16.41
N GLU A 354 10.27 -0.20 15.69
CA GLU A 354 11.11 0.84 16.25
C GLU A 354 10.30 2.15 16.36
N ARG A 355 10.11 2.62 17.59
CA ARG A 355 9.30 3.81 17.89
C ARG A 355 10.10 4.91 18.61
N SER A 356 11.41 4.71 18.75
CA SER A 356 12.28 5.71 19.38
C SER A 356 12.62 6.83 18.40
N PHE A 357 12.40 8.08 18.80
CA PHE A 357 12.91 9.23 18.05
C PHE A 357 14.43 9.12 17.83
N ALA A 358 15.15 8.55 18.81
CA ALA A 358 16.61 8.41 18.74
C ALA A 358 17.07 7.50 17.59
N ALA A 359 16.23 6.58 17.13
CA ALA A 359 16.54 5.70 15.98
C ALA A 359 16.52 6.46 14.66
N TYR A 360 15.68 7.49 14.54
CA TYR A 360 15.50 8.21 13.27
C TYR A 360 16.13 9.60 13.27
N GLN A 361 16.08 10.33 14.39
CA GLN A 361 16.58 11.72 14.50
C GLN A 361 15.95 12.68 13.47
N ASP A 362 14.76 12.36 12.95
CA ASP A 362 14.10 13.12 11.90
C ASP A 362 12.94 13.94 12.47
N MET A 363 13.04 15.27 12.34
CA MET A 363 12.03 16.24 12.80
C MET A 363 11.02 16.61 11.72
N PHE A 364 11.23 16.15 10.48
CA PHE A 364 10.36 16.47 9.35
C PHE A 364 9.39 15.34 9.03
N ASN A 365 9.92 14.13 8.81
CA ASN A 365 9.09 12.97 8.47
C ASN A 365 8.51 12.29 9.70
N LEU A 366 9.18 12.38 10.86
CA LEU A 366 8.70 11.83 12.13
C LEU A 366 8.42 10.33 12.06
N TYR A 367 9.29 9.56 11.40
CA TYR A 367 9.14 8.11 11.16
C TYR A 367 8.69 7.30 12.37
N HIS A 368 9.11 7.68 13.58
CA HIS A 368 8.71 7.02 14.83
C HIS A 368 7.19 7.12 15.14
N LEU A 369 6.47 8.04 14.48
CA LEU A 369 5.02 8.24 14.61
C LEU A 369 4.22 7.61 13.45
N GLU A 370 4.87 7.05 12.46
CA GLU A 370 4.20 6.42 11.33
C GLU A 370 3.50 5.12 11.73
N PRO A 371 2.32 4.82 11.18
CA PRO A 371 1.55 3.65 11.56
C PRO A 371 2.13 2.35 11.01
N SER A 372 1.97 1.28 11.77
CA SER A 372 1.92 -0.08 11.22
C SER A 372 0.60 -0.30 10.52
N VAL A 373 0.57 -1.10 9.45
CA VAL A 373 -0.68 -1.53 8.80
C VAL A 373 -0.80 -3.04 8.85
N TRP A 374 -1.94 -3.50 9.35
CA TRP A 374 -2.29 -4.90 9.48
C TRP A 374 -3.49 -5.24 8.62
N VAL A 375 -3.40 -6.32 7.85
CA VAL A 375 -4.47 -6.92 7.04
C VAL A 375 -5.00 -8.15 7.76
N GLU A 376 -6.31 -8.21 7.97
CA GLU A 376 -7.01 -9.34 8.55
C GLU A 376 -8.07 -9.83 7.56
N PRO A 377 -7.87 -10.99 6.88
CA PRO A 377 -8.81 -11.53 5.91
C PRO A 377 -10.19 -11.83 6.53
N HIS A 378 -11.25 -11.56 5.78
CA HIS A 378 -12.59 -12.02 6.14
C HIS A 378 -12.81 -13.44 5.64
N GLY A 379 -12.99 -14.38 6.56
CA GLY A 379 -13.16 -15.80 6.23
C GLY A 379 -11.88 -16.44 5.68
N ASN A 380 -12.04 -17.44 4.83
CA ASN A 380 -10.94 -18.17 4.22
C ASN A 380 -10.71 -17.69 2.80
N TRP A 381 -9.50 -17.22 2.51
CA TRP A 381 -9.12 -16.81 1.15
C TRP A 381 -8.68 -17.97 0.25
N GLY A 382 -8.51 -19.18 0.82
CA GLY A 382 -8.17 -20.40 0.10
C GLY A 382 -6.66 -20.58 -0.10
N ASP A 383 -6.30 -21.37 -1.14
CA ASP A 383 -4.91 -21.58 -1.51
C ASP A 383 -4.33 -20.32 -2.14
N GLY A 384 -3.19 -19.90 -1.63
CA GLY A 384 -2.49 -18.71 -2.11
C GLY A 384 -1.13 -18.56 -1.49
N ASP A 385 -0.42 -17.57 -1.99
CA ASP A 385 0.93 -17.25 -1.57
C ASP A 385 1.01 -15.77 -1.17
N LEU A 386 1.82 -15.46 -0.17
CA LEU A 386 2.15 -14.09 0.19
C LEU A 386 3.43 -13.69 -0.54
N HIS A 387 3.38 -12.58 -1.24
CA HIS A 387 4.49 -12.02 -2.00
C HIS A 387 5.07 -10.82 -1.27
N LEU A 388 6.39 -10.78 -1.13
CA LEU A 388 7.15 -9.62 -0.69
C LEU A 388 8.09 -9.20 -1.81
N VAL A 389 7.90 -7.99 -2.32
CA VAL A 389 8.74 -7.38 -3.35
C VAL A 389 9.54 -6.25 -2.71
N GLU A 390 10.86 -6.33 -2.81
CA GLU A 390 11.80 -5.32 -2.33
C GLU A 390 12.59 -4.78 -3.53
N LEU A 391 12.31 -3.53 -3.90
CA LEU A 391 13.00 -2.83 -4.99
C LEU A 391 14.23 -2.11 -4.44
N THR A 392 15.20 -1.82 -5.32
CA THR A 392 16.37 -1.00 -4.96
C THR A 392 15.96 0.46 -4.85
N ALA A 393 16.15 1.07 -3.68
CA ALA A 393 15.92 2.50 -3.44
C ALA A 393 17.25 3.24 -3.26
N ASN A 394 17.40 4.39 -3.92
CA ASN A 394 18.56 5.26 -3.80
C ASN A 394 18.29 6.50 -2.93
N TYR A 395 17.05 6.71 -2.51
CA TYR A 395 16.64 7.83 -1.66
C TYR A 395 15.31 7.49 -0.96
N GLU A 396 15.00 8.22 0.12
CA GLU A 396 13.85 7.97 1.00
C GLU A 396 12.47 8.24 0.38
N GLY A 397 12.39 8.97 -0.72
CA GLY A 397 11.11 9.29 -1.38
C GLY A 397 10.61 8.20 -2.32
N PHE A 398 11.20 7.00 -2.32
CA PHE A 398 10.80 5.90 -3.18
C PHE A 398 10.23 4.74 -2.36
N ASP A 399 8.91 4.54 -2.47
CA ASP A 399 8.22 3.40 -1.87
C ASP A 399 8.70 2.10 -2.55
N ASN A 400 9.68 1.43 -1.95
CA ASN A 400 10.39 0.30 -2.53
C ASN A 400 9.94 -1.07 -2.01
N ILE A 401 8.98 -1.12 -1.11
CA ILE A 401 8.46 -2.35 -0.50
C ILE A 401 7.01 -2.56 -0.90
N VAL A 402 6.67 -3.75 -1.40
CA VAL A 402 5.28 -4.14 -1.64
C VAL A 402 5.03 -5.53 -1.08
N VAL A 403 3.94 -5.70 -0.34
CA VAL A 403 3.45 -7.00 0.11
C VAL A 403 2.01 -7.20 -0.32
N PHE A 404 1.64 -8.39 -0.77
CA PHE A 404 0.27 -8.74 -1.15
C PHE A 404 0.06 -10.26 -1.10
N TRP A 405 -1.21 -10.68 -1.02
CA TRP A 405 -1.57 -12.08 -1.13
C TRP A 405 -2.11 -12.39 -2.52
N ASP A 406 -1.61 -13.48 -3.15
CA ASP A 406 -1.96 -13.92 -4.51
C ASP A 406 -2.70 -15.26 -4.49
N PRO A 407 -3.95 -15.35 -5.00
CA PRO A 407 -4.69 -16.61 -5.09
C PRO A 407 -4.05 -17.54 -6.15
N LYS A 408 -3.82 -18.82 -5.80
CA LYS A 408 -3.38 -19.83 -6.78
C LYS A 408 -4.38 -20.06 -7.89
N ASN A 409 -5.67 -20.06 -7.54
CA ASN A 409 -6.75 -20.23 -8.50
C ASN A 409 -7.15 -18.86 -9.07
N LYS A 410 -6.72 -18.58 -10.30
CA LYS A 410 -7.06 -17.32 -10.96
C LYS A 410 -8.53 -17.28 -11.35
N PRO A 411 -9.24 -16.15 -11.11
CA PRO A 411 -10.65 -16.01 -11.48
C PRO A 411 -10.87 -16.13 -12.99
N ALA A 412 -11.95 -16.79 -13.39
CA ALA A 412 -12.35 -16.82 -14.79
C ALA A 412 -12.86 -15.45 -15.26
N PRO A 413 -12.69 -15.10 -16.55
CA PRO A 413 -13.18 -13.84 -17.08
C PRO A 413 -14.67 -13.61 -16.80
N LEU A 414 -15.02 -12.38 -16.43
CA LEU A 414 -16.37 -11.91 -16.10
C LEU A 414 -17.08 -12.65 -14.94
N GLN A 415 -16.41 -13.60 -14.27
CA GLN A 415 -16.91 -14.19 -13.03
C GLN A 415 -16.55 -13.32 -11.83
N PRO A 416 -17.48 -13.16 -10.87
CA PRO A 416 -17.21 -12.36 -9.69
C PRO A 416 -16.18 -13.03 -8.78
N CYS A 417 -15.07 -12.36 -8.51
CA CYS A 417 -14.10 -12.71 -7.50
C CYS A 417 -14.35 -11.83 -6.27
N ARG A 418 -14.94 -12.39 -5.22
CA ARG A 418 -15.28 -11.67 -3.98
C ARG A 418 -14.24 -11.94 -2.90
N PHE A 419 -13.81 -10.89 -2.21
CA PHE A 419 -12.95 -10.98 -1.04
C PHE A 419 -13.20 -9.78 -0.13
N GLY A 420 -12.92 -9.98 1.16
CA GLY A 420 -13.03 -8.92 2.15
C GLY A 420 -11.88 -9.00 3.15
N TYR A 421 -11.55 -7.90 3.76
CA TYR A 421 -10.52 -7.80 4.79
C TYR A 421 -10.70 -6.54 5.63
N THR A 422 -10.15 -6.59 6.83
CA THR A 422 -10.01 -5.41 7.69
C THR A 422 -8.58 -4.89 7.62
N LEU A 423 -8.41 -3.59 7.39
CA LEU A 423 -7.15 -2.86 7.55
C LEU A 423 -7.15 -2.11 8.88
N ARG A 424 -5.99 -2.12 9.57
CA ARG A 424 -5.78 -1.36 10.80
C ARG A 424 -4.52 -0.52 10.68
N TRP A 425 -4.66 0.80 10.70
CA TRP A 425 -3.54 1.76 10.86
C TRP A 425 -3.35 2.00 12.35
N MET A 426 -2.26 1.51 12.94
CA MET A 426 -2.06 1.48 14.37
C MET A 426 -0.60 1.68 14.78
N SER A 427 -0.36 2.26 15.95
CA SER A 427 0.97 2.34 16.56
C SER A 427 1.22 1.16 17.50
N ASP A 428 0.17 0.70 18.22
CA ASP A 428 0.26 -0.43 19.13
C ASP A 428 0.09 -1.75 18.37
N THR A 429 1.14 -2.53 18.29
CA THR A 429 1.18 -3.86 17.65
C THR A 429 1.31 -5.01 18.67
N ASP A 430 1.24 -4.72 19.96
CA ASP A 430 1.50 -5.71 21.02
C ASP A 430 0.50 -6.88 20.99
N LYS A 431 -0.73 -6.61 20.55
CA LYS A 431 -1.77 -7.63 20.42
C LYS A 431 -1.58 -8.60 19.24
N LEU A 432 -0.68 -8.28 18.31
CA LEU A 432 -0.42 -9.14 17.15
C LEU A 432 0.57 -10.26 17.47
N SER A 433 1.49 -10.04 18.41
CA SER A 433 2.44 -11.07 18.84
C SER A 433 2.95 -10.74 20.24
N ASP A 434 2.90 -11.71 21.15
CA ASP A 434 3.37 -11.55 22.53
C ASP A 434 4.90 -11.72 22.61
N GLU A 435 5.46 -12.75 21.98
CA GLU A 435 6.90 -13.09 22.00
C GLU A 435 7.55 -12.74 20.66
N LYS A 436 8.04 -11.52 20.54
CA LYS A 436 8.42 -10.89 19.27
C LYS A 436 9.92 -10.70 19.08
N VAL A 437 10.34 -10.68 17.84
CA VAL A 437 11.63 -10.15 17.42
C VAL A 437 11.59 -8.63 17.52
N VAL A 438 12.42 -8.04 18.37
CA VAL A 438 12.43 -6.58 18.57
C VAL A 438 13.60 -5.90 17.86
N SER A 439 14.61 -6.64 17.43
CA SER A 439 15.71 -6.08 16.66
C SER A 439 16.44 -7.16 15.87
N THR A 440 16.86 -6.80 14.68
CA THR A 440 17.81 -7.58 13.86
C THR A 440 18.96 -6.67 13.47
N ARG A 441 20.19 -7.17 13.66
CA ARG A 441 21.42 -6.51 13.19
C ARG A 441 22.25 -7.51 12.41
N MET A 442 22.96 -7.03 11.41
CA MET A 442 23.83 -7.84 10.57
C MET A 442 25.20 -7.20 10.40
N GLY A 443 26.21 -8.03 10.24
CA GLY A 443 27.57 -7.60 9.94
C GLY A 443 28.47 -8.76 9.54
N LEU A 444 29.72 -8.45 9.23
CA LEU A 444 30.76 -9.45 9.06
C LEU A 444 31.22 -10.00 10.41
N ASP A 445 31.59 -11.27 10.46
CA ASP A 445 32.31 -11.79 11.62
C ASP A 445 33.73 -11.20 11.66
N SER A 446 34.12 -10.68 12.82
CA SER A 446 35.43 -10.03 12.98
C SER A 446 36.64 -10.98 12.78
N GLY A 447 36.43 -12.27 12.95
CA GLY A 447 37.46 -13.30 12.78
C GLY A 447 37.47 -13.96 11.40
N ASN A 448 36.41 -13.81 10.60
CA ASN A 448 36.28 -14.45 9.29
C ASN A 448 35.37 -13.68 8.36
N ALA A 449 35.95 -12.98 7.41
CA ALA A 449 35.23 -12.17 6.43
C ALA A 449 34.28 -12.96 5.49
N ASN A 450 34.39 -14.29 5.46
CA ASN A 450 33.47 -15.16 4.71
C ASN A 450 32.24 -15.58 5.52
N VAL A 451 32.11 -15.09 6.76
CA VAL A 451 31.02 -15.43 7.68
C VAL A 451 30.19 -14.18 7.94
N ARG A 452 28.87 -14.29 7.76
CA ARG A 452 27.90 -13.26 8.17
C ARG A 452 27.41 -13.57 9.58
N GLN A 453 27.34 -12.51 10.39
CA GLN A 453 26.82 -12.58 11.75
C GLN A 453 25.51 -11.81 11.82
N PHE A 454 24.49 -12.48 12.35
CA PHE A 454 23.19 -11.90 12.68
C PHE A 454 23.07 -11.83 14.20
N VAL A 455 22.56 -10.72 14.69
CA VAL A 455 22.23 -10.50 16.10
C VAL A 455 20.74 -10.23 16.19
N ILE A 456 19.99 -11.15 16.76
CA ILE A 456 18.55 -11.15 16.80
C ILE A 456 18.10 -11.04 18.25
N ASP A 457 17.36 -10.00 18.58
CA ASP A 457 16.83 -9.79 19.93
C ASP A 457 15.35 -10.16 19.99
N PHE A 458 15.00 -11.00 20.96
CA PHE A 458 13.64 -11.45 21.25
C PHE A 458 13.18 -10.93 22.60
N ASN A 459 11.89 -10.54 22.69
CA ASN A 459 11.26 -10.11 23.94
C ASN A 459 9.82 -10.58 24.00
N GLY A 460 9.29 -10.75 25.21
CA GLY A 460 7.91 -11.07 25.49
C GLY A 460 7.69 -11.68 26.86
N PRO A 461 6.44 -11.69 27.36
CA PRO A 461 6.13 -12.13 28.73
C PRO A 461 6.57 -13.55 29.08
N LYS A 462 6.41 -14.51 28.17
CA LYS A 462 6.87 -15.89 28.40
C LYS A 462 8.38 -16.00 28.39
N LEU A 463 9.06 -15.23 27.53
CA LEU A 463 10.52 -15.16 27.46
C LEU A 463 11.09 -14.51 28.73
N ASP A 464 10.44 -13.47 29.26
CA ASP A 464 10.86 -12.78 30.48
C ASP A 464 10.72 -13.67 31.73
N ALA A 465 9.77 -14.60 31.72
CA ALA A 465 9.56 -15.55 32.81
C ALA A 465 10.63 -16.67 32.86
N ILE A 466 11.48 -16.81 31.85
CA ILE A 466 12.51 -17.87 31.79
C ILE A 466 13.67 -17.49 32.71
N PRO A 467 14.04 -18.37 33.70
CA PRO A 467 15.20 -18.15 34.54
C PRO A 467 16.50 -18.24 33.71
N GLU A 468 17.48 -17.46 34.09
CA GLU A 468 18.80 -17.50 33.41
C GLU A 468 19.53 -18.85 33.53
N SER A 469 19.23 -19.60 34.57
CA SER A 469 19.71 -20.98 34.72
C SER A 469 19.13 -22.00 33.75
N ASP A 470 18.10 -21.57 32.96
CA ASP A 470 17.32 -22.47 32.11
C ASP A 470 17.15 -21.85 30.70
N LEU A 471 18.30 -21.63 30.05
CA LEU A 471 18.38 -20.94 28.76
C LEU A 471 17.51 -21.60 27.68
N PRO A 472 16.72 -20.82 26.92
CA PRO A 472 16.09 -21.33 25.72
C PRO A 472 17.12 -21.71 24.66
N GLN A 473 16.75 -22.58 23.75
CA GLN A 473 17.61 -22.99 22.64
C GLN A 473 17.23 -22.20 21.38
N ALA A 474 18.22 -21.73 20.65
CA ALA A 474 18.01 -21.20 19.29
C ALA A 474 18.03 -22.37 18.30
N VAL A 475 16.89 -22.62 17.68
CA VAL A 475 16.79 -23.57 16.55
C VAL A 475 16.85 -22.78 15.26
N ALA A 476 18.01 -22.90 14.59
CA ALA A 476 18.28 -22.14 13.37
C ALA A 476 18.61 -23.08 12.22
N ASN A 477 18.14 -22.73 11.03
CA ASN A 477 18.47 -23.40 9.78
C ASN A 477 18.67 -22.40 8.65
N CYS A 478 19.25 -22.86 7.55
CA CYS A 478 19.41 -22.09 6.32
C CYS A 478 19.21 -22.98 5.09
N SER A 479 19.06 -22.34 3.92
CA SER A 479 19.01 -23.02 2.64
C SER A 479 20.30 -23.78 2.34
N ALA A 480 20.25 -24.79 1.44
CA ALA A 480 21.33 -25.75 1.20
C ALA A 480 22.62 -25.13 0.65
N ASN A 481 22.61 -23.89 0.19
CA ASN A 481 23.76 -23.13 -0.34
C ASN A 481 24.60 -22.41 0.74
N ALA A 482 24.28 -22.64 2.02
CA ALA A 482 25.01 -22.11 3.17
C ALA A 482 25.03 -23.11 4.33
N ALA A 483 25.74 -22.77 5.41
CA ALA A 483 25.73 -23.51 6.66
C ALA A 483 25.67 -22.55 7.86
N ILE A 484 24.91 -22.93 8.90
CA ILE A 484 25.00 -22.31 10.21
C ILE A 484 26.25 -22.86 10.91
N VAL A 485 27.22 -22.00 11.14
CA VAL A 485 28.51 -22.37 11.76
C VAL A 485 28.57 -22.05 13.24
N TYR A 486 27.65 -21.24 13.73
CA TYR A 486 27.56 -20.90 15.15
C TYR A 486 26.15 -20.36 15.45
N ASN A 487 25.61 -20.77 16.63
CA ASN A 487 24.48 -20.10 17.25
C ASN A 487 24.66 -20.12 18.79
N GLN A 488 24.25 -19.01 19.42
CA GLN A 488 24.28 -18.89 20.87
C GLN A 488 23.14 -18.01 21.35
N VAL A 489 22.52 -18.41 22.47
CA VAL A 489 21.53 -17.61 23.17
C VAL A 489 22.15 -16.98 24.41
N LEU A 490 21.90 -15.67 24.60
CA LEU A 490 22.42 -14.91 25.74
C LEU A 490 21.29 -14.01 26.30
N ARG A 491 21.29 -13.82 27.63
CA ARG A 491 20.47 -12.75 28.22
C ARG A 491 21.15 -11.41 28.02
N CYS A 492 20.48 -10.47 27.36
CA CYS A 492 20.98 -9.11 27.17
C CYS A 492 20.40 -8.20 28.26
N TYR A 493 21.12 -8.04 29.38
CA TYR A 493 20.64 -7.31 30.55
C TYR A 493 20.33 -5.84 30.26
N GLY A 494 21.16 -5.20 29.45
CA GLY A 494 20.98 -3.78 29.11
C GLY A 494 19.71 -3.47 28.32
N LEU A 495 19.11 -4.48 27.65
CA LEU A 495 17.89 -4.35 26.85
C LEU A 495 16.73 -5.18 27.39
N GLY A 496 16.96 -6.05 28.38
CA GLY A 496 15.93 -6.96 28.89
C GLY A 496 15.47 -8.01 27.86
N THR A 497 16.33 -8.37 26.88
CA THR A 497 15.97 -9.27 25.78
C THR A 497 16.73 -10.59 25.83
N TRP A 498 16.25 -11.59 25.13
CA TRP A 498 17.01 -12.77 24.77
C TRP A 498 17.65 -12.55 23.40
N ARG A 499 18.98 -12.60 23.35
CA ARG A 499 19.78 -12.36 22.15
C ARG A 499 20.28 -13.66 21.56
N VAL A 500 20.01 -13.87 20.28
CA VAL A 500 20.64 -14.91 19.47
C VAL A 500 21.78 -14.29 18.67
N ILE A 501 22.97 -14.89 18.79
CA ILE A 501 24.10 -14.64 17.89
C ILE A 501 24.14 -15.81 16.92
N LEU A 502 23.83 -15.55 15.65
CA LEU A 502 23.77 -16.53 14.58
C LEU A 502 24.86 -16.21 13.56
N LYS A 503 25.72 -17.19 13.26
CA LYS A 503 26.74 -17.05 12.21
C LYS A 503 26.45 -18.01 11.07
N MET A 504 26.42 -17.49 9.86
CA MET A 504 26.18 -18.23 8.62
C MET A 504 27.36 -18.05 7.68
N GLN A 505 27.78 -19.15 7.09
CA GLN A 505 28.82 -19.19 6.06
C GLN A 505 28.21 -19.68 4.74
N PRO A 506 28.16 -18.84 3.70
CA PRO A 506 27.78 -19.29 2.38
C PRO A 506 28.79 -20.29 1.82
N LYS A 507 28.34 -21.20 0.98
CA LYS A 507 29.25 -22.12 0.27
C LYS A 507 30.18 -21.33 -0.66
N PRO A 508 31.42 -21.77 -0.85
CA PRO A 508 32.34 -21.10 -1.77
C PRO A 508 31.75 -20.97 -3.16
N GLY A 509 31.79 -19.75 -3.71
CA GLY A 509 31.27 -19.44 -5.05
C GLY A 509 29.73 -19.32 -5.11
N ASN A 510 29.03 -19.31 -3.99
CA ASN A 510 27.60 -19.07 -3.99
C ASN A 510 27.27 -17.63 -4.39
N THR A 511 26.40 -17.48 -5.39
CA THR A 511 25.85 -16.20 -5.86
C THR A 511 24.35 -16.08 -5.59
N ASP A 512 23.71 -17.17 -5.18
CA ASP A 512 22.28 -17.21 -4.92
C ASP A 512 21.95 -16.71 -3.50
N PRO A 513 20.77 -16.13 -3.29
CA PRO A 513 20.30 -15.74 -1.97
C PRO A 513 20.28 -16.93 -0.98
N VAL A 514 20.54 -16.65 0.28
CA VAL A 514 20.50 -17.62 1.38
C VAL A 514 19.30 -17.30 2.27
N ASP A 515 18.36 -18.23 2.35
CA ASP A 515 17.24 -18.14 3.27
C ASP A 515 17.67 -18.63 4.66
N LEU A 516 17.28 -17.89 5.68
CA LEU A 516 17.58 -18.13 7.08
C LEU A 516 16.29 -18.16 7.90
N ARG A 517 16.30 -18.98 8.94
CA ARG A 517 15.19 -19.14 9.86
C ARG A 517 15.70 -19.42 11.26
N CYS A 518 15.10 -18.80 12.29
CA CYS A 518 15.47 -19.00 13.68
C CYS A 518 14.28 -18.83 14.62
N THR A 519 14.15 -19.73 15.61
CA THR A 519 13.19 -19.63 16.71
C THR A 519 13.88 -19.88 18.05
N LEU A 520 13.32 -19.31 19.12
CA LEU A 520 13.64 -19.74 20.48
C LEU A 520 12.69 -20.86 20.90
N GLN A 521 13.25 -21.94 21.45
CA GLN A 521 12.49 -23.13 21.85
C GLN A 521 12.94 -23.67 23.21
N LYS A 522 12.03 -24.40 23.88
CA LYS A 522 12.32 -25.21 25.05
C LYS A 522 11.78 -26.63 24.82
N GLY A 523 12.69 -27.57 24.56
CA GLY A 523 12.33 -28.88 24.04
C GLY A 523 11.65 -28.75 22.69
N THR A 524 10.39 -29.19 22.57
CA THR A 524 9.58 -29.10 21.35
C THR A 524 8.68 -27.83 21.32
N ASN A 525 8.64 -27.07 22.42
CA ASN A 525 7.76 -25.88 22.50
C ASN A 525 8.44 -24.67 21.89
N ILE A 526 7.83 -24.08 20.87
CA ILE A 526 8.23 -22.80 20.29
C ILE A 526 7.84 -21.70 21.27
N LEU A 527 8.80 -20.83 21.60
CA LEU A 527 8.66 -19.77 22.59
C LEU A 527 8.62 -18.37 21.95
N SER A 528 8.87 -18.24 20.67
CA SER A 528 8.98 -16.94 20.00
C SER A 528 8.35 -16.96 18.62
N GLU A 529 8.20 -15.79 18.03
CA GLU A 529 8.06 -15.68 16.56
C GLU A 529 9.18 -16.45 15.87
N THR A 530 8.90 -16.94 14.66
CA THR A 530 9.95 -17.40 13.76
C THR A 530 10.57 -16.18 13.08
N TRP A 531 11.83 -15.89 13.39
CA TRP A 531 12.60 -14.94 12.61
C TRP A 531 12.98 -15.58 11.27
N THR A 532 12.70 -14.89 10.16
CA THR A 532 13.12 -15.28 8.81
C THR A 532 13.95 -14.15 8.20
N TYR A 533 14.88 -14.47 7.32
CA TYR A 533 15.69 -13.48 6.61
C TYR A 533 16.20 -14.05 5.29
N GLN A 534 16.28 -13.23 4.26
CA GLN A 534 16.97 -13.60 3.04
C GLN A 534 18.21 -12.71 2.89
N TRP A 535 19.38 -13.33 2.96
CA TRP A 535 20.64 -12.64 2.72
C TRP A 535 21.11 -12.90 1.29
N SER A 536 21.46 -11.83 0.56
CA SER A 536 22.06 -11.91 -0.78
C SER A 536 23.55 -11.65 -0.70
N PRO A 537 24.39 -12.42 -1.39
CA PRO A 537 25.79 -12.10 -1.57
C PRO A 537 25.93 -10.70 -2.20
N PRO A 538 26.99 -9.91 -1.87
CA PRO A 538 27.23 -8.58 -2.40
C PRO A 538 27.58 -8.58 -3.89
#